data_d9f16b1ebf2ce91083b24436dece7b32
#
_entry.id   d9f16b1ebf2ce91083b24436dece7b32
#
_cell.length_a   1.000
_cell.length_b   1.000
_cell.length_c   1.000
_cell.angle_alpha   90.00
_cell.angle_beta   90.00
_cell.angle_gamma   90.00
#
_symmetry.space_group_name_H-M   'P 1'
#
loop_
_entity.id
_entity.type
_entity.pdbx_description
1 polymer ?
#
loop_
_entity_poly.entity_id
_entity_poly.type
_entity_poly.pdbx_seq_one_letter_code
_entity_poly.pdbx_strand_id
1 'polypeptide(L)'
;MSYIKVGHENSQPIEIYYEDHGSGPPVMLIHGWPLNGDAWEKQTAALLAAGHRVITYDRRGFGLSSKPGTGYNYDAFAADLHVLLSTLDLTGVSLVGHSMGTGEITRYIGKYGTARLRKAVLIGTLGPYLVKTPDNPEGIDASVFSGIQAGL
;
A
#
# COMPACT_ATOMS: atom_id res chain seq x y z
N MET A 1 -3.50 18.00 8.19
CA MET A 1 -3.75 16.81 7.36
C MET A 1 -2.82 16.90 6.17
N SER A 2 -2.09 15.85 5.90
CA SER A 2 -1.06 15.86 4.86
C SER A 2 -1.52 15.03 3.67
N TYR A 3 -1.46 15.63 2.47
CA TYR A 3 -1.86 14.98 1.22
C TYR A 3 -0.74 15.10 0.19
N ILE A 4 -0.55 14.05 -0.60
CA ILE A 4 0.34 14.05 -1.76
C ILE A 4 -0.47 13.75 -3.00
N LYS A 5 -0.34 14.63 -4.01
CA LYS A 5 -0.97 14.46 -5.31
C LYS A 5 -0.21 13.40 -6.12
N VAL A 6 -0.92 12.37 -6.53
CA VAL A 6 -0.37 11.23 -7.29
C VAL A 6 -0.85 11.16 -8.74
N GLY A 7 -1.83 11.99 -9.12
CA GLY A 7 -2.38 12.00 -10.48
C GLY A 7 -3.59 12.88 -10.61
N HIS A 8 -4.36 12.62 -11.67
CA HIS A 8 -5.63 13.30 -11.95
C HIS A 8 -6.63 12.31 -12.55
N GLU A 9 -7.91 12.58 -12.27
CA GLU A 9 -9.04 11.99 -12.98
C GLU A 9 -10.05 13.10 -13.29
N ASN A 10 -10.47 13.23 -14.55
CA ASN A 10 -11.43 14.27 -14.98
C ASN A 10 -11.04 15.69 -14.50
N SER A 11 -9.76 16.06 -14.64
CA SER A 11 -9.18 17.32 -14.17
C SER A 11 -9.16 17.53 -12.65
N GLN A 12 -9.65 16.57 -11.86
CA GLN A 12 -9.55 16.61 -10.41
C GLN A 12 -8.27 15.90 -9.94
N PRO A 13 -7.56 16.42 -8.92
CA PRO A 13 -6.39 15.74 -8.37
C PRO A 13 -6.78 14.44 -7.69
N ILE A 14 -5.95 13.42 -7.85
CA ILE A 14 -5.97 12.23 -7.02
C ILE A 14 -4.93 12.45 -5.94
N GLU A 15 -5.36 12.47 -4.68
CA GLU A 15 -4.54 12.77 -3.53
C GLU A 15 -4.54 11.61 -2.55
N ILE A 16 -3.37 11.28 -2.04
CA ILE A 16 -3.14 10.25 -1.02
C ILE A 16 -2.94 10.93 0.32
N TYR A 17 -3.82 10.61 1.27
CA TYR A 17 -3.65 10.99 2.67
C TYR A 17 -2.53 10.18 3.30
N TYR A 18 -1.68 10.83 4.08
CA TYR A 18 -0.63 10.17 4.85
C TYR A 18 -0.38 10.84 6.19
N GLU A 19 0.20 10.09 7.10
CA GLU A 19 0.74 10.56 8.36
C GLU A 19 2.23 10.25 8.42
N ASP A 20 3.01 11.15 9.03
CA ASP A 20 4.46 11.07 9.11
C ASP A 20 4.89 11.53 10.51
N HIS A 21 5.38 10.61 11.30
CA HIS A 21 5.68 10.83 12.70
C HIS A 21 7.10 10.40 13.06
N GLY A 22 7.67 11.09 14.05
CA GLY A 22 9.00 10.77 14.59
C GLY A 22 10.15 11.17 13.70
N SER A 23 11.32 10.64 14.01
CA SER A 23 12.57 10.84 13.28
C SER A 23 13.43 9.59 13.37
N GLY A 24 14.42 9.44 12.48
CA GLY A 24 15.28 8.26 12.42
C GLY A 24 15.03 7.39 11.20
N PRO A 25 15.43 6.11 11.21
CA PRO A 25 15.29 5.24 10.05
C PRO A 25 13.82 5.09 9.63
N PRO A 26 13.46 5.39 8.37
CA PRO A 26 12.08 5.43 7.94
C PRO A 26 11.47 4.03 7.79
N VAL A 27 10.25 3.88 8.28
CA VAL A 27 9.39 2.71 8.11
C VAL A 27 8.07 3.17 7.51
N MET A 28 7.67 2.60 6.39
CA MET A 28 6.37 2.86 5.77
C MET A 28 5.47 1.64 5.93
N LEU A 29 4.29 1.84 6.48
CA LEU A 29 3.31 0.81 6.79
C LEU A 29 2.16 0.85 5.79
N ILE A 30 1.93 -0.27 5.09
CA ILE A 30 1.02 -0.40 3.96
C ILE A 30 -0.12 -1.36 4.33
N HIS A 31 -1.33 -0.82 4.46
CA HIS A 31 -2.50 -1.56 4.93
C HIS A 31 -3.04 -2.58 3.93
N GLY A 32 -3.78 -3.57 4.46
CA GLY A 32 -4.57 -4.53 3.69
C GLY A 32 -5.97 -4.01 3.33
N TRP A 33 -6.72 -4.79 2.60
CA TRP A 33 -8.14 -4.56 2.32
C TRP A 33 -9.02 -5.09 3.48
N PRO A 34 -10.10 -4.42 3.87
CA PRO A 34 -10.60 -3.09 3.46
C PRO A 34 -10.16 -1.97 4.44
N LEU A 35 -8.97 -2.04 4.96
CA LEU A 35 -8.43 -1.18 6.02
C LEU A 35 -7.94 0.19 5.48
N ASN A 36 -7.38 0.99 6.38
CA ASN A 36 -6.71 2.26 6.15
C ASN A 36 -5.46 2.36 7.02
N GLY A 37 -4.82 3.52 7.08
CA GLY A 37 -3.62 3.77 7.88
C GLY A 37 -3.80 3.53 9.39
N ASP A 38 -5.00 3.75 9.92
CA ASP A 38 -5.30 3.59 11.36
C ASP A 38 -5.13 2.14 11.84
N ALA A 39 -5.22 1.16 10.92
CA ALA A 39 -4.99 -0.25 11.26
C ALA A 39 -3.60 -0.51 11.85
N TRP A 40 -2.68 0.43 11.67
CA TRP A 40 -1.30 0.36 12.14
C TRP A 40 -1.03 1.09 13.47
N GLU A 41 -2.07 1.58 14.18
CA GLU A 41 -1.92 2.38 15.40
C GLU A 41 -0.93 1.77 16.41
N LYS A 42 -1.09 0.48 16.73
CA LYS A 42 -0.24 -0.22 17.71
C LYS A 42 1.20 -0.36 17.23
N GLN A 43 1.41 -0.70 15.96
CA GLN A 43 2.74 -0.84 15.36
C GLN A 43 3.42 0.53 15.24
N THR A 44 2.67 1.56 14.89
CA THR A 44 3.15 2.95 14.83
C THR A 44 3.68 3.38 16.19
N ALA A 45 2.92 3.19 17.27
CA ALA A 45 3.36 3.53 18.63
C ALA A 45 4.64 2.78 19.02
N ALA A 46 4.71 1.48 18.75
CA ALA A 46 5.89 0.67 19.06
C ALA A 46 7.14 1.07 18.28
N LEU A 47 6.99 1.38 16.99
CA LEU A 47 8.09 1.80 16.12
C LEU A 47 8.59 3.19 16.48
N LEU A 48 7.71 4.11 16.84
CA LEU A 48 8.06 5.45 17.35
C LEU A 48 8.85 5.34 18.65
N ALA A 49 8.39 4.50 19.59
CA ALA A 49 9.12 4.25 20.84
C ALA A 49 10.50 3.63 20.61
N ALA A 50 10.68 2.89 19.52
CA ALA A 50 11.97 2.33 19.09
C ALA A 50 12.86 3.31 18.29
N GLY A 51 12.44 4.57 18.14
CA GLY A 51 13.23 5.62 17.48
C GLY A 51 13.18 5.60 15.96
N HIS A 52 12.10 5.09 15.37
CA HIS A 52 11.87 5.15 13.93
C HIS A 52 11.05 6.37 13.51
N ARG A 53 11.24 6.83 12.27
CA ARG A 53 10.27 7.67 11.57
C ARG A 53 9.24 6.74 10.94
N VAL A 54 7.97 6.94 11.24
CA VAL A 54 6.88 6.04 10.80
C VAL A 54 5.95 6.79 9.88
N ILE A 55 5.75 6.26 8.70
CA ILE A 55 4.83 6.79 7.70
C ILE A 55 3.71 5.76 7.48
N THR A 56 2.47 6.20 7.62
CA THR A 56 1.28 5.46 7.19
C THR A 56 0.57 6.23 6.10
N TYR A 57 -0.18 5.58 5.26
CA TYR A 57 -1.03 6.24 4.27
C TYR A 57 -2.27 5.42 3.97
N ASP A 58 -3.30 6.11 3.50
CA ASP A 58 -4.50 5.50 2.97
C ASP A 58 -4.31 5.31 1.46
N ARG A 59 -4.38 4.07 0.98
CA ARG A 59 -4.32 3.78 -0.46
C ARG A 59 -5.49 4.50 -1.17
N ARG A 60 -5.32 4.87 -2.45
CA ARG A 60 -6.46 5.37 -3.25
C ARG A 60 -7.70 4.48 -3.09
N GLY A 61 -8.86 5.08 -2.93
CA GLY A 61 -10.12 4.38 -2.68
C GLY A 61 -10.42 4.08 -1.22
N PHE A 62 -9.47 4.31 -0.30
CA PHE A 62 -9.61 3.98 1.11
C PHE A 62 -9.47 5.22 2.00
N GLY A 63 -10.01 5.12 3.21
CA GLY A 63 -9.87 6.12 4.26
C GLY A 63 -10.14 7.55 3.78
N LEU A 64 -9.18 8.44 4.04
CA LEU A 64 -9.23 9.86 3.70
C LEU A 64 -8.66 10.19 2.31
N SER A 65 -8.08 9.22 1.61
CA SER A 65 -7.56 9.40 0.25
C SER A 65 -8.68 9.55 -0.77
N SER A 66 -8.35 10.13 -1.94
CA SER A 66 -9.26 10.24 -3.09
C SER A 66 -9.82 8.88 -3.50
N LYS A 67 -11.09 8.88 -3.94
CA LYS A 67 -11.82 7.70 -4.42
C LYS A 67 -12.14 7.83 -5.91
N PRO A 68 -11.12 7.75 -6.80
CA PRO A 68 -11.34 7.85 -8.23
C PRO A 68 -12.19 6.69 -8.76
N GLY A 69 -12.79 6.83 -9.93
CA GLY A 69 -13.56 5.77 -10.59
C GLY A 69 -12.68 4.65 -11.17
N THR A 70 -11.36 4.87 -11.27
CA THR A 70 -10.42 3.96 -11.93
C THR A 70 -9.09 3.81 -11.15
N GLY A 71 -8.23 2.90 -11.63
CA GLY A 71 -6.87 2.74 -11.07
C GLY A 71 -6.79 1.84 -9.84
N TYR A 72 -7.71 0.90 -9.70
CA TYR A 72 -7.72 -0.08 -8.61
C TYR A 72 -6.96 -1.35 -9.00
N ASN A 73 -5.66 -1.19 -9.27
CA ASN A 73 -4.77 -2.30 -9.61
C ASN A 73 -3.37 -2.04 -9.04
N TYR A 74 -2.56 -3.08 -8.96
CA TYR A 74 -1.22 -2.98 -8.36
C TYR A 74 -0.25 -2.08 -9.13
N ASP A 75 -0.45 -1.84 -10.43
CA ASP A 75 0.34 -0.88 -11.18
C ASP A 75 0.12 0.56 -10.70
N ALA A 76 -1.14 0.92 -10.47
CA ALA A 76 -1.51 2.22 -9.94
C ALA A 76 -1.06 2.38 -8.48
N PHE A 77 -1.27 1.36 -7.63
CA PHE A 77 -0.85 1.40 -6.23
C PHE A 77 0.67 1.53 -6.11
N ALA A 78 1.44 0.77 -6.88
CA ALA A 78 2.89 0.89 -6.89
C ALA A 78 3.38 2.25 -7.43
N ALA A 79 2.64 2.86 -8.36
CA ALA A 79 2.94 4.20 -8.85
C ALA A 79 2.68 5.26 -7.77
N ASP A 80 1.58 5.15 -7.03
CA ASP A 80 1.29 6.03 -5.90
C ASP A 80 2.36 5.93 -4.81
N LEU A 81 2.75 4.70 -4.45
CA LEU A 81 3.83 4.44 -3.51
C LEU A 81 5.15 5.06 -3.99
N HIS A 82 5.45 4.98 -5.29
CA HIS A 82 6.64 5.61 -5.87
C HIS A 82 6.61 7.14 -5.72
N VAL A 83 5.47 7.76 -5.96
CA VAL A 83 5.29 9.22 -5.78
C VAL A 83 5.44 9.59 -4.30
N LEU A 84 4.83 8.83 -3.38
CA LEU A 84 4.98 9.05 -1.93
C LEU A 84 6.45 9.01 -1.51
N LEU A 85 7.17 7.93 -1.84
CA LEU A 85 8.58 7.76 -1.50
C LEU A 85 9.47 8.87 -2.09
N SER A 86 9.15 9.32 -3.29
CA SER A 86 9.91 10.36 -3.98
C SER A 86 9.62 11.75 -3.43
N THR A 87 8.36 12.09 -3.17
CA THR A 87 7.94 13.39 -2.66
C THR A 87 8.41 13.62 -1.22
N LEU A 88 8.40 12.57 -0.39
CA LEU A 88 8.90 12.61 0.98
C LEU A 88 10.43 12.42 1.07
N ASP A 89 11.09 12.30 -0.09
CA ASP A 89 12.52 12.03 -0.24
C ASP A 89 13.03 10.89 0.66
N LEU A 90 12.27 9.80 0.71
CA LEU A 90 12.60 8.66 1.54
C LEU A 90 13.64 7.78 0.85
N THR A 91 14.73 7.53 1.58
CA THR A 91 15.81 6.60 1.18
C THR A 91 16.11 5.66 2.35
N GLY A 92 16.57 4.44 2.04
CA GLY A 92 16.80 3.42 3.08
C GLY A 92 15.53 3.04 3.84
N VAL A 93 14.36 3.14 3.19
CA VAL A 93 13.07 2.87 3.82
C VAL A 93 12.81 1.38 4.00
N SER A 94 12.26 1.00 5.15
CA SER A 94 11.70 -0.34 5.38
C SER A 94 10.21 -0.29 5.03
N LEU A 95 9.80 -1.02 3.99
CA LEU A 95 8.39 -1.20 3.64
C LEU A 95 7.80 -2.38 4.42
N VAL A 96 6.68 -2.18 5.07
CA VAL A 96 5.94 -3.24 5.80
C VAL A 96 4.53 -3.31 5.23
N GLY A 97 4.18 -4.39 4.58
CA GLY A 97 2.86 -4.61 3.99
C GLY A 97 2.11 -5.73 4.66
N HIS A 98 0.80 -5.55 4.81
CA HIS A 98 -0.11 -6.58 5.29
C HIS A 98 -1.09 -6.95 4.17
N SER A 99 -1.28 -8.28 3.94
CA SER A 99 -2.28 -8.80 3.00
C SER A 99 -2.13 -8.14 1.61
N MET A 100 -3.14 -7.40 1.13
CA MET A 100 -3.11 -6.64 -0.12
C MET A 100 -1.91 -5.69 -0.24
N GLY A 101 -1.40 -5.13 0.87
CA GLY A 101 -0.21 -4.29 0.89
C GLY A 101 1.07 -5.02 0.47
N THR A 102 1.11 -6.35 0.61
CA THR A 102 2.27 -7.14 0.16
C THR A 102 2.37 -7.18 -1.36
N GLY A 103 1.24 -7.26 -2.06
CA GLY A 103 1.18 -7.19 -3.52
C GLY A 103 1.65 -5.83 -4.05
N GLU A 104 1.32 -4.74 -3.35
CA GLU A 104 1.80 -3.41 -3.68
C GLU A 104 3.33 -3.31 -3.56
N ILE A 105 3.93 -3.82 -2.47
CA ILE A 105 5.39 -3.85 -2.29
C ILE A 105 6.06 -4.67 -3.39
N THR A 106 5.56 -5.86 -3.68
CA THR A 106 6.18 -6.74 -4.69
C THR A 106 6.08 -6.12 -6.08
N ARG A 107 4.95 -5.48 -6.41
CA ARG A 107 4.81 -4.74 -7.69
C ARG A 107 5.71 -3.52 -7.75
N TYR A 108 5.84 -2.77 -6.65
CA TYR A 108 6.77 -1.65 -6.57
C TYR A 108 8.21 -2.10 -6.87
N ILE A 109 8.69 -3.16 -6.20
CA ILE A 109 10.04 -3.69 -6.40
C ILE A 109 10.25 -4.12 -7.85
N GLY A 110 9.29 -4.84 -8.44
CA GLY A 110 9.36 -5.29 -9.82
C GLY A 110 9.40 -4.16 -10.85
N LYS A 111 8.78 -3.02 -10.55
CA LYS A 111 8.66 -1.89 -11.50
C LYS A 111 9.70 -0.79 -11.27
N TYR A 112 10.02 -0.49 -10.03
CA TYR A 112 10.87 0.65 -9.64
C TYR A 112 12.19 0.24 -8.99
N GLY A 113 12.38 -1.06 -8.75
CA GLY A 113 13.60 -1.58 -8.13
C GLY A 113 13.68 -1.32 -6.63
N THR A 114 14.87 -1.49 -6.06
CA THR A 114 15.12 -1.46 -4.61
C THR A 114 15.99 -0.29 -4.15
N ALA A 115 16.35 0.63 -5.04
CA ALA A 115 17.34 1.70 -4.74
C ALA A 115 16.97 2.56 -3.53
N ARG A 116 15.67 2.77 -3.25
CA ARG A 116 15.19 3.52 -2.09
C ARG A 116 14.96 2.65 -0.84
N LEU A 117 15.04 1.33 -0.98
CA LEU A 117 14.63 0.39 0.06
C LEU A 117 15.82 -0.11 0.87
N ARG A 118 15.58 -0.33 2.16
CA ARG A 118 16.46 -1.07 3.06
C ARG A 118 15.95 -2.49 3.28
N LYS A 119 14.64 -2.65 3.51
CA LYS A 119 13.98 -3.93 3.79
C LYS A 119 12.56 -3.93 3.22
N ALA A 120 12.05 -5.12 2.96
CA ALA A 120 10.64 -5.38 2.72
C ALA A 120 10.17 -6.47 3.70
N VAL A 121 9.08 -6.18 4.43
CA VAL A 121 8.43 -7.12 5.37
C VAL A 121 7.04 -7.40 4.84
N LEU A 122 6.74 -8.66 4.59
CA LEU A 122 5.48 -9.11 4.01
C LEU A 122 4.74 -9.96 5.03
N ILE A 123 3.58 -9.48 5.49
CA ILE A 123 2.76 -10.10 6.54
C ILE A 123 1.46 -10.61 5.91
N GLY A 124 1.16 -11.90 6.06
CA GLY A 124 -0.04 -12.51 5.48
C GLY A 124 -0.06 -12.36 3.96
N THR A 125 1.04 -12.70 3.31
CA THR A 125 1.29 -12.46 1.89
C THR A 125 0.21 -13.09 1.02
N LEU A 126 -0.36 -12.28 0.14
CA LEU A 126 -1.16 -12.77 -0.98
C LEU A 126 -0.20 -13.20 -2.10
N GLY A 127 -0.39 -14.40 -2.60
CA GLY A 127 0.32 -14.84 -3.82
C GLY A 127 -0.03 -13.92 -5.00
N PRO A 128 0.82 -13.85 -6.02
CA PRO A 128 0.56 -13.01 -7.19
C PRO A 128 -0.65 -13.47 -8.00
N TYR A 129 -1.15 -14.65 -7.71
CA TYR A 129 -2.20 -15.32 -8.46
C TYR A 129 -3.17 -16.01 -7.50
N LEU A 130 -4.32 -15.39 -7.26
CA LEU A 130 -5.33 -15.94 -6.32
C LEU A 130 -6.35 -16.82 -7.01
N VAL A 131 -6.74 -16.46 -8.23
CA VAL A 131 -7.83 -17.16 -8.94
C VAL A 131 -7.34 -18.48 -9.50
N LYS A 132 -8.17 -19.50 -9.36
CA LYS A 132 -7.95 -20.81 -9.97
C LYS A 132 -8.02 -20.72 -11.50
N THR A 133 -6.95 -21.16 -12.14
CA THR A 133 -6.79 -21.23 -13.60
C THR A 133 -6.04 -22.50 -13.96
N PRO A 134 -5.94 -22.87 -15.25
CA PRO A 134 -5.09 -23.99 -15.67
C PRO A 134 -3.63 -23.86 -15.18
N ASP A 135 -3.10 -22.64 -15.11
CA ASP A 135 -1.74 -22.35 -14.65
C ASP A 135 -1.63 -22.23 -13.11
N ASN A 136 -2.78 -22.17 -12.41
CA ASN A 136 -2.87 -22.10 -10.95
C ASN A 136 -3.99 -23.02 -10.45
N PRO A 137 -3.83 -24.34 -10.56
CA PRO A 137 -4.89 -25.31 -10.23
C PRO A 137 -5.28 -25.32 -8.74
N GLU A 138 -4.37 -24.88 -7.85
CA GLU A 138 -4.61 -24.75 -6.41
C GLU A 138 -5.23 -23.40 -6.02
N GLY A 139 -5.51 -22.53 -6.98
CA GLY A 139 -6.10 -21.21 -6.75
C GLY A 139 -7.53 -21.30 -6.24
N ILE A 140 -8.04 -20.17 -5.78
CA ILE A 140 -9.40 -19.98 -5.25
C ILE A 140 -10.38 -19.84 -6.42
N ASP A 141 -11.50 -20.54 -6.36
CA ASP A 141 -12.54 -20.44 -7.38
C ASP A 141 -13.07 -19.00 -7.52
N ALA A 142 -13.29 -18.56 -8.77
CA ALA A 142 -13.73 -17.19 -9.06
C ALA A 142 -15.07 -16.84 -8.40
N SER A 143 -15.94 -17.83 -8.14
CA SER A 143 -17.22 -17.64 -7.46
C SER A 143 -17.07 -17.10 -6.03
N VAL A 144 -15.97 -17.42 -5.34
CA VAL A 144 -15.68 -16.89 -4.01
C VAL A 144 -15.50 -15.36 -4.07
N PHE A 145 -14.75 -14.87 -5.07
CA PHE A 145 -14.54 -13.42 -5.25
C PHE A 145 -15.84 -12.73 -5.66
N SER A 146 -16.65 -13.35 -6.51
CA SER A 146 -17.97 -12.81 -6.87
C SER A 146 -18.90 -12.73 -5.66
N GLY A 147 -18.84 -13.72 -4.76
CA GLY A 147 -19.60 -13.71 -3.50
C GLY A 147 -19.19 -12.58 -2.57
N ILE A 148 -17.89 -12.29 -2.46
CA ILE A 148 -17.37 -11.15 -1.69
C ILE A 148 -17.86 -9.83 -2.27
N GLN A 149 -17.80 -9.67 -3.60
CA GLN A 149 -18.28 -8.46 -4.28
C GLN A 149 -19.77 -8.21 -4.10
N ALA A 150 -20.57 -9.27 -4.09
CA ALA A 150 -22.02 -9.17 -3.90
C ALA A 150 -22.43 -8.85 -2.45
N GLY A 151 -21.54 -9.02 -1.48
CA GLY A 151 -21.76 -8.73 -0.06
C GLY A 151 -21.28 -7.32 0.37
N LEU A 152 -20.75 -6.54 -0.56
CA LEU A 152 -20.30 -5.14 -0.36
C LEU A 152 -21.37 -4.17 -0.81
#